data_c916952a0b4e4a53220b0e13a2e040ef
#
_entry.id   c916952a0b4e4a53220b0e13a2e040ef
#
_cell.length_a   1.000
_cell.length_b   1.000
_cell.length_c   1.000
_cell.angle_alpha   90.00
_cell.angle_beta   90.00
_cell.angle_gamma   90.00
#
_symmetry.space_group_name_H-M   'P 1'
#
loop_
_entity.id
_entity.type
_entity.pdbx_description
1 polymer ?
#
loop_
_entity_poly.entity_id
_entity_poly.type
_entity_poly.pdbx_seq_one_letter_code
_entity_poly.pdbx_strand_id
1 'polypeptide(L)'
;KSEKIKNIWGNTINVDVASELLRSEVQEHIMMLKQAFNFQYIRFWNVFSPEFLIDMDNQNGNYNFTRLDLVFDFLVNQGLKPHMDLGMKPHMILYNLQSIRVCDEREKSYLQVEFMDLKKMEHFLDALMQHLIYRYGRREVDTWRMEFWFNEGLWSRQAFAEYFEQFGMIYQTVKKYSEG
;
A
#
# COMPACT_ATOMS: atom_id res chain seq x y z
N LYS A 1 13.02 11.41 -39.16
CA LYS A 1 13.38 10.29 -38.30
C LYS A 1 12.55 10.44 -37.06
N SER A 2 11.56 9.54 -36.80
CA SER A 2 10.82 9.53 -35.56
C SER A 2 11.72 9.02 -34.45
N GLU A 3 11.98 9.85 -33.42
CA GLU A 3 12.64 9.38 -32.22
C GLU A 3 11.69 8.43 -31.48
N LYS A 4 12.20 7.25 -31.11
CA LYS A 4 11.45 6.32 -30.25
C LYS A 4 11.30 6.96 -28.89
N ILE A 5 10.08 7.34 -28.54
CA ILE A 5 9.76 7.80 -27.18
C ILE A 5 10.00 6.63 -26.23
N LYS A 6 10.86 6.84 -25.24
CA LYS A 6 11.10 5.85 -24.19
C LYS A 6 9.82 5.67 -23.38
N ASN A 7 9.25 4.46 -23.36
CA ASN A 7 8.06 4.18 -22.54
C ASN A 7 8.43 4.24 -21.07
N ILE A 8 8.08 5.34 -20.40
CA ILE A 8 8.32 5.56 -18.96
C ILE A 8 7.08 5.27 -18.11
N TRP A 9 5.89 5.19 -18.71
CA TRP A 9 4.61 4.95 -18.01
C TRP A 9 4.21 3.48 -17.90
N GLY A 10 4.85 2.59 -18.66
CA GLY A 10 4.59 1.15 -18.59
C GLY A 10 5.21 0.43 -17.40
N ASN A 11 5.71 1.14 -16.38
CA ASN A 11 6.49 0.52 -15.31
C ASN A 11 5.63 0.06 -14.13
N THR A 12 4.49 0.69 -13.88
CA THR A 12 3.64 0.43 -12.71
C THR A 12 2.17 0.37 -13.12
N ILE A 13 1.46 -0.64 -12.65
CA ILE A 13 -0.01 -0.71 -12.74
C ILE A 13 -0.60 -0.51 -11.33
N ASN A 14 -1.68 0.23 -11.25
CA ASN A 14 -2.44 0.47 -10.04
C ASN A 14 -3.62 -0.52 -9.95
N VAL A 15 -3.76 -1.22 -8.83
CA VAL A 15 -4.76 -2.29 -8.65
C VAL A 15 -5.87 -1.90 -7.68
N ASP A 16 -5.75 -0.85 -6.89
CA ASP A 16 -6.66 -0.49 -5.82
C ASP A 16 -6.19 -1.02 -4.45
N VAL A 17 -7.10 -1.56 -3.63
CA VAL A 17 -6.75 -2.07 -2.31
C VAL A 17 -6.00 -3.39 -2.38
N ALA A 18 -5.08 -3.59 -1.45
CA ALA A 18 -4.23 -4.78 -1.41
C ALA A 18 -5.03 -6.10 -1.35
N SER A 19 -6.21 -6.09 -0.73
CA SER A 19 -7.06 -7.28 -0.60
C SER A 19 -7.64 -7.76 -1.93
N GLU A 20 -7.76 -6.91 -2.96
CA GLU A 20 -8.15 -7.34 -4.30
C GLU A 20 -7.15 -8.34 -4.90
N LEU A 21 -5.89 -8.26 -4.50
CA LEU A 21 -4.84 -9.20 -4.94
C LEU A 21 -4.99 -10.62 -4.35
N LEU A 22 -5.91 -10.83 -3.40
CA LEU A 22 -6.27 -12.18 -2.91
C LEU A 22 -7.20 -12.93 -3.87
N ARG A 23 -7.82 -12.22 -4.82
CA ARG A 23 -8.80 -12.78 -5.74
C ARG A 23 -8.12 -13.37 -6.96
N SER A 24 -8.44 -14.62 -7.27
CA SER A 24 -7.84 -15.35 -8.40
C SER A 24 -8.07 -14.66 -9.75
N GLU A 25 -9.27 -14.11 -9.99
CA GLU A 25 -9.58 -13.40 -11.22
C GLU A 25 -8.75 -12.12 -11.39
N VAL A 26 -8.44 -11.42 -10.32
CA VAL A 26 -7.56 -10.24 -10.36
C VAL A 26 -6.13 -10.66 -10.68
N GLN A 27 -5.66 -11.74 -10.07
CA GLN A 27 -4.34 -12.30 -10.36
C GLN A 27 -4.20 -12.73 -11.83
N GLU A 28 -5.22 -13.39 -12.39
CA GLU A 28 -5.26 -13.76 -13.81
C GLU A 28 -5.20 -12.53 -14.72
N HIS A 29 -6.01 -11.50 -14.43
CA HIS A 29 -5.97 -10.24 -15.20
C HIS A 29 -4.60 -9.56 -15.14
N ILE A 30 -3.94 -9.55 -13.98
CA ILE A 30 -2.58 -9.01 -13.84
C ILE A 30 -1.60 -9.77 -14.73
N MET A 31 -1.70 -11.10 -14.78
CA MET A 31 -0.81 -11.90 -15.62
C MET A 31 -1.02 -11.64 -17.12
N MET A 32 -2.28 -11.50 -17.55
CA MET A 32 -2.60 -11.11 -18.94
C MET A 32 -2.04 -9.73 -19.28
N LEU A 33 -2.21 -8.76 -18.38
CA LEU A 33 -1.70 -7.40 -18.56
C LEU A 33 -0.16 -7.37 -18.56
N LYS A 34 0.49 -8.17 -17.71
CA LYS A 34 1.94 -8.27 -17.68
C LYS A 34 2.50 -8.77 -19.01
N GLN A 35 1.87 -9.77 -19.61
CA GLN A 35 2.26 -10.28 -20.93
C GLN A 35 2.13 -9.20 -22.03
N ALA A 36 1.08 -8.36 -21.95
CA ALA A 36 0.82 -7.34 -22.94
C ALA A 36 1.70 -6.10 -22.79
N PHE A 37 1.98 -5.67 -21.56
CA PHE A 37 2.59 -4.36 -21.27
C PHE A 37 3.97 -4.42 -20.62
N ASN A 38 4.39 -5.59 -20.12
CA ASN A 38 5.70 -5.82 -19.50
C ASN A 38 6.06 -4.82 -18.40
N PHE A 39 5.11 -4.53 -17.51
CA PHE A 39 5.35 -3.71 -16.32
C PHE A 39 6.06 -4.50 -15.21
N GLN A 40 6.66 -3.78 -14.27
CA GLN A 40 7.44 -4.37 -13.18
C GLN A 40 6.76 -4.23 -11.82
N TYR A 41 5.99 -3.17 -11.59
CA TYR A 41 5.43 -2.84 -10.30
C TYR A 41 3.92 -2.92 -10.31
N ILE A 42 3.38 -3.45 -9.20
CA ILE A 42 1.96 -3.38 -8.86
C ILE A 42 1.82 -2.43 -7.69
N ARG A 43 1.08 -1.33 -7.90
CA ARG A 43 0.76 -0.36 -6.86
C ARG A 43 -0.58 -0.68 -6.23
N PHE A 44 -0.60 -0.72 -4.91
CA PHE A 44 -1.78 -0.97 -4.10
C PHE A 44 -1.66 -0.26 -2.74
N TRP A 45 -2.79 -0.14 -2.03
CA TRP A 45 -2.87 0.49 -0.72
C TRP A 45 -3.66 -0.36 0.28
N ASN A 46 -3.87 0.17 1.51
CA ASN A 46 -4.61 -0.48 2.58
C ASN A 46 -4.09 -1.87 2.97
N VAL A 47 -2.78 -2.00 3.15
CA VAL A 47 -2.15 -3.24 3.67
C VAL A 47 -2.59 -3.57 5.10
N PHE A 48 -3.22 -2.61 5.78
CA PHE A 48 -3.77 -2.74 7.13
C PHE A 48 -5.25 -3.14 7.15
N SER A 49 -5.83 -3.43 5.98
CA SER A 49 -7.27 -3.63 5.88
C SER A 49 -7.73 -4.88 6.65
N PRO A 50 -8.97 -4.86 7.20
CA PRO A 50 -9.50 -5.97 8.00
C PRO A 50 -9.52 -7.32 7.29
N GLU A 51 -9.54 -7.31 5.95
CA GLU A 51 -9.52 -8.52 5.12
C GLU A 51 -8.25 -9.36 5.32
N PHE A 52 -7.16 -8.73 5.77
CA PHE A 52 -5.93 -9.46 6.09
C PHE A 52 -5.95 -10.14 7.45
N LEU A 53 -6.97 -9.87 8.28
CA LEU A 53 -7.12 -10.45 9.62
C LEU A 53 -5.91 -10.21 10.53
N ILE A 54 -5.26 -9.06 10.39
CA ILE A 54 -4.15 -8.65 11.22
C ILE A 54 -4.71 -7.92 12.44
N ASP A 55 -4.40 -8.43 13.63
CA ASP A 55 -4.77 -7.77 14.88
C ASP A 55 -3.82 -6.60 15.16
N MET A 56 -4.25 -5.40 14.77
CA MET A 56 -3.48 -4.17 14.95
C MET A 56 -3.38 -3.71 16.42
N ASP A 57 -4.21 -4.25 17.30
CA ASP A 57 -4.16 -3.97 18.75
C ASP A 57 -3.19 -4.90 19.49
N ASN A 58 -2.57 -5.85 18.78
CA ASN A 58 -1.60 -6.76 19.35
C ASN A 58 -0.29 -6.07 19.69
N GLN A 59 -0.13 -5.71 20.96
CA GLN A 59 1.07 -5.04 21.46
C GLN A 59 2.30 -5.96 21.60
N ASN A 60 2.14 -7.27 21.41
CA ASN A 60 3.23 -8.24 21.55
C ASN A 60 4.07 -8.40 20.26
N GLY A 61 3.73 -7.71 19.18
CA GLY A 61 4.43 -7.78 17.89
C GLY A 61 4.24 -9.06 17.10
N ASN A 62 3.44 -10.00 17.60
CA ASN A 62 3.16 -11.27 16.92
C ASN A 62 1.99 -11.13 15.95
N TYR A 63 2.20 -10.39 14.86
CA TYR A 63 1.19 -10.22 13.83
C TYR A 63 1.07 -11.46 12.93
N ASN A 64 -0.16 -11.79 12.54
CA ASN A 64 -0.40 -12.84 11.58
C ASN A 64 -0.38 -12.26 10.14
N PHE A 65 0.72 -12.43 9.43
CA PHE A 65 0.89 -11.95 8.07
C PHE A 65 0.46 -12.95 6.99
N THR A 66 -0.11 -14.11 7.36
CA THR A 66 -0.41 -15.21 6.42
C THR A 66 -1.20 -14.77 5.19
N ARG A 67 -2.22 -13.93 5.36
CA ARG A 67 -3.01 -13.45 4.22
C ARG A 67 -2.28 -12.40 3.40
N LEU A 68 -1.50 -11.54 4.04
CA LEU A 68 -0.67 -10.56 3.35
C LEU A 68 0.45 -11.25 2.56
N ASP A 69 0.99 -12.33 3.11
CA ASP A 69 1.97 -13.17 2.41
C ASP A 69 1.42 -13.74 1.09
N LEU A 70 0.13 -14.11 1.02
CA LEU A 70 -0.45 -14.59 -0.24
C LEU A 70 -0.34 -13.54 -1.36
N VAL A 71 -0.48 -12.26 -1.03
CA VAL A 71 -0.32 -11.16 -1.98
C VAL A 71 1.13 -11.02 -2.41
N PHE A 72 2.06 -10.96 -1.46
CA PHE A 72 3.47 -10.79 -1.77
C PHE A 72 4.07 -12.02 -2.48
N ASP A 73 3.70 -13.23 -2.05
CA ASP A 73 4.12 -14.47 -2.70
C ASP A 73 3.67 -14.52 -4.15
N PHE A 74 2.42 -14.14 -4.43
CA PHE A 74 1.95 -14.04 -5.81
C PHE A 74 2.82 -13.08 -6.62
N LEU A 75 3.04 -11.86 -6.15
CA LEU A 75 3.81 -10.85 -6.87
C LEU A 75 5.25 -11.31 -7.12
N VAL A 76 5.94 -11.75 -6.09
CA VAL A 76 7.34 -12.18 -6.15
C VAL A 76 7.50 -13.41 -7.07
N ASN A 77 6.63 -14.41 -6.94
CA ASN A 77 6.66 -15.61 -7.78
C ASN A 77 6.42 -15.29 -9.27
N GLN A 78 5.70 -14.21 -9.55
CA GLN A 78 5.51 -13.73 -10.92
C GLN A 78 6.60 -12.78 -11.37
N GLY A 79 7.64 -12.51 -10.57
CA GLY A 79 8.69 -11.54 -10.88
C GLY A 79 8.17 -10.10 -10.94
N LEU A 80 7.09 -9.82 -10.21
CA LEU A 80 6.52 -8.48 -10.01
C LEU A 80 7.01 -7.90 -8.69
N LYS A 81 7.07 -6.58 -8.61
CA LYS A 81 7.53 -5.85 -7.44
C LYS A 81 6.37 -5.12 -6.78
N PRO A 82 6.19 -5.26 -5.46
CA PRO A 82 5.27 -4.42 -4.72
C PRO A 82 5.62 -2.93 -4.80
N HIS A 83 4.59 -2.11 -4.99
CA HIS A 83 4.64 -0.67 -4.77
C HIS A 83 3.53 -0.34 -3.77
N MET A 84 3.88 -0.37 -2.50
CA MET A 84 2.94 -0.23 -1.39
C MET A 84 2.72 1.22 -1.03
N ASP A 85 1.49 1.66 -1.04
CA ASP A 85 1.09 2.88 -0.38
C ASP A 85 0.72 2.54 1.07
N LEU A 86 1.51 3.03 2.00
CA LEU A 86 1.35 2.83 3.44
C LEU A 86 0.36 3.82 4.07
N GLY A 87 -0.27 4.67 3.25
CA GLY A 87 -1.36 5.54 3.67
C GLY A 87 -2.67 4.78 3.80
N MET A 88 -3.53 5.27 4.69
CA MET A 88 -4.91 4.77 4.79
C MET A 88 -5.78 5.57 3.81
N LYS A 89 -6.27 4.90 2.77
CA LYS A 89 -7.22 5.49 1.84
C LYS A 89 -8.62 4.99 2.17
N PRO A 90 -9.61 5.88 2.24
CA PRO A 90 -11.00 5.45 2.41
C PRO A 90 -11.42 4.59 1.21
N HIS A 91 -12.01 3.44 1.48
CA HIS A 91 -12.54 2.51 0.47
C HIS A 91 -13.52 3.16 -0.52
N MET A 92 -14.17 4.23 -0.11
CA MET A 92 -15.29 4.85 -0.81
C MET A 92 -14.90 5.79 -1.97
N ILE A 93 -13.64 6.13 -2.15
CA ILE A 93 -13.25 7.09 -3.21
C ILE A 93 -13.53 6.53 -4.61
N LEU A 94 -13.48 5.21 -4.78
CA LEU A 94 -13.63 4.58 -6.09
C LEU A 94 -15.06 4.17 -6.44
N TYR A 95 -15.90 3.86 -5.45
CA TYR A 95 -17.29 3.47 -5.71
C TYR A 95 -18.21 4.65 -5.99
N ASN A 96 -17.83 5.88 -5.67
CA ASN A 96 -18.70 7.05 -5.68
C ASN A 96 -18.23 8.24 -6.51
N LEU A 97 -17.41 8.05 -7.54
CA LEU A 97 -17.15 9.13 -8.52
C LEU A 97 -18.45 9.65 -9.18
N GLN A 98 -19.52 8.87 -9.17
CA GLN A 98 -20.84 9.31 -9.65
C GLN A 98 -21.76 9.85 -8.54
N SER A 99 -21.50 9.60 -7.27
CA SER A 99 -22.35 9.98 -6.15
C SER A 99 -21.75 11.01 -5.19
N ILE A 100 -20.71 11.73 -5.57
CA ILE A 100 -20.16 12.87 -4.83
C ILE A 100 -21.20 13.92 -4.43
N ARG A 101 -22.43 13.82 -4.90
CA ARG A 101 -23.48 14.81 -4.66
C ARG A 101 -24.33 14.60 -3.41
N VAL A 102 -24.24 13.47 -2.74
CA VAL A 102 -25.05 13.20 -1.54
C VAL A 102 -24.25 12.36 -0.55
N CYS A 103 -23.23 12.95 0.07
CA CYS A 103 -22.68 12.38 1.29
C CYS A 103 -23.59 12.74 2.45
N ASP A 104 -24.36 11.78 2.94
CA ASP A 104 -25.02 11.84 4.24
C ASP A 104 -23.95 12.05 5.33
N GLU A 105 -24.31 12.68 6.43
CA GLU A 105 -23.40 12.90 7.57
C GLU A 105 -22.84 11.60 8.14
N ARG A 106 -23.54 10.48 7.97
CA ARG A 106 -23.04 9.13 8.29
C ARG A 106 -21.92 8.69 7.36
N GLU A 107 -21.94 9.06 6.09
CA GLU A 107 -20.87 8.75 5.14
C GLU A 107 -19.63 9.60 5.36
N LYS A 108 -19.77 10.80 5.92
CA LYS A 108 -18.63 11.63 6.33
C LYS A 108 -17.78 10.94 7.41
N SER A 109 -18.38 10.08 8.24
CA SER A 109 -17.64 9.31 9.24
C SER A 109 -16.73 8.25 8.64
N TYR A 110 -17.06 7.73 7.44
CA TYR A 110 -16.20 6.80 6.69
C TYR A 110 -15.09 7.52 5.91
N LEU A 111 -15.23 8.82 5.69
CA LEU A 111 -14.19 9.67 5.09
C LEU A 111 -13.21 10.22 6.14
N GLN A 112 -13.53 10.11 7.42
CA GLN A 112 -12.56 10.34 8.47
C GLN A 112 -11.59 9.15 8.43
N VAL A 113 -10.46 9.38 7.80
CA VAL A 113 -9.27 8.57 8.02
C VAL A 113 -8.99 8.72 9.51
N GLU A 114 -9.44 7.77 10.33
CA GLU A 114 -8.94 7.66 11.69
C GLU A 114 -7.46 7.39 11.56
N PHE A 115 -6.67 8.42 11.82
CA PHE A 115 -5.23 8.26 11.84
C PHE A 115 -4.91 7.22 12.89
N MET A 116 -4.34 6.12 12.45
CA MET A 116 -3.87 5.08 13.34
C MET A 116 -2.92 5.72 14.36
N ASP A 117 -3.01 5.31 15.62
CA ASP A 117 -2.04 5.69 16.64
C ASP A 117 -0.62 5.47 16.08
N LEU A 118 0.19 6.52 16.06
CA LEU A 118 1.53 6.49 15.47
C LEU A 118 2.41 5.38 16.05
N LYS A 119 2.27 5.10 17.34
CA LYS A 119 3.03 4.03 18.00
C LYS A 119 2.59 2.65 17.54
N LYS A 120 1.28 2.44 17.36
CA LYS A 120 0.76 1.18 16.81
C LYS A 120 1.23 1.00 15.38
N MET A 121 1.21 2.06 14.58
CA MET A 121 1.68 2.03 13.21
C MET A 121 3.19 1.78 13.12
N GLU A 122 3.99 2.45 13.94
CA GLU A 122 5.44 2.21 14.02
C GLU A 122 5.74 0.75 14.37
N HIS A 123 5.08 0.23 15.40
CA HIS A 123 5.26 -1.14 15.86
C HIS A 123 4.87 -2.18 14.79
N PHE A 124 3.75 -1.95 14.13
CA PHE A 124 3.32 -2.79 13.02
C PHE A 124 4.30 -2.75 11.85
N LEU A 125 4.72 -1.56 11.42
CA LEU A 125 5.66 -1.40 10.30
C LEU A 125 7.02 -2.02 10.60
N ASP A 126 7.50 -1.88 11.82
CA ASP A 126 8.75 -2.51 12.26
C ASP A 126 8.65 -4.04 12.15
N ALA A 127 7.55 -4.63 12.65
CA ALA A 127 7.30 -6.05 12.54
C ALA A 127 7.09 -6.51 11.07
N LEU A 128 6.37 -5.72 10.27
CA LEU A 128 6.17 -6.01 8.86
C LEU A 128 7.50 -6.01 8.10
N MET A 129 8.35 -5.01 8.29
CA MET A 129 9.65 -4.94 7.61
C MET A 129 10.56 -6.11 7.99
N GLN A 130 10.60 -6.48 9.26
CA GLN A 130 11.35 -7.67 9.71
C GLN A 130 10.82 -8.94 9.04
N HIS A 131 9.50 -9.12 9.01
CA HIS A 131 8.86 -10.26 8.38
C HIS A 131 9.16 -10.35 6.88
N LEU A 132 9.03 -9.23 6.16
CA LEU A 132 9.31 -9.19 4.72
C LEU A 132 10.77 -9.53 4.40
N ILE A 133 11.71 -8.97 5.17
CA ILE A 133 13.13 -9.27 4.99
C ILE A 133 13.45 -10.74 5.33
N TYR A 134 12.85 -11.26 6.39
CA TYR A 134 13.03 -12.68 6.75
C TYR A 134 12.51 -13.62 5.66
N ARG A 135 11.35 -13.29 5.05
CA ARG A 135 10.68 -14.14 4.07
C ARG A 135 11.28 -14.03 2.67
N TYR A 136 11.52 -12.81 2.19
CA TYR A 136 11.92 -12.55 0.80
C TYR A 136 13.40 -12.20 0.65
N GLY A 137 14.07 -11.91 1.74
CA GLY A 137 15.44 -11.43 1.73
C GLY A 137 15.56 -9.92 1.47
N ARG A 138 16.55 -9.31 2.11
CA ARG A 138 16.80 -7.86 2.02
C ARG A 138 16.92 -7.38 0.58
N ARG A 139 17.74 -8.06 -0.25
CA ARG A 139 17.96 -7.66 -1.65
C ARG A 139 16.69 -7.57 -2.47
N GLU A 140 15.73 -8.45 -2.21
CA GLU A 140 14.43 -8.41 -2.89
C GLU A 140 13.61 -7.22 -2.38
N VAL A 141 13.47 -7.08 -1.06
CA VAL A 141 12.68 -6.02 -0.43
C VAL A 141 13.22 -4.62 -0.76
N ASP A 142 14.53 -4.42 -0.86
CA ASP A 142 15.15 -3.15 -1.26
C ASP A 142 14.79 -2.71 -2.69
N THR A 143 14.28 -3.62 -3.52
CA THR A 143 13.78 -3.28 -4.86
C THR A 143 12.32 -2.83 -4.87
N TRP A 144 11.60 -2.99 -3.77
CA TRP A 144 10.20 -2.63 -3.65
C TRP A 144 10.06 -1.11 -3.47
N ARG A 145 8.88 -0.59 -3.74
CA ARG A 145 8.57 0.82 -3.54
C ARG A 145 7.60 0.97 -2.41
N MET A 146 7.84 1.96 -1.58
CA MET A 146 6.96 2.36 -0.48
C MET A 146 6.65 3.83 -0.63
N GLU A 147 5.38 4.17 -0.54
CA GLU A 147 4.92 5.55 -0.56
C GLU A 147 3.99 5.80 0.62
N PHE A 148 3.78 7.06 0.93
CA PHE A 148 2.79 7.50 1.88
C PHE A 148 1.94 8.58 1.23
N TRP A 149 0.70 8.21 0.90
CA TRP A 149 -0.21 9.09 0.18
C TRP A 149 -0.70 10.24 1.06
N PHE A 150 -0.71 11.44 0.50
CA PHE A 150 -1.30 12.61 1.11
C PHE A 150 -2.75 12.80 0.63
N ASN A 151 -3.69 12.97 1.57
CA ASN A 151 -5.07 13.28 1.24
C ASN A 151 -5.23 14.76 0.88
N GLU A 152 -5.35 15.05 -0.40
CA GLU A 152 -5.49 16.42 -0.92
C GLU A 152 -6.73 17.18 -0.39
N GLY A 153 -7.70 16.48 0.20
CA GLY A 153 -8.87 17.10 0.84
C GLY A 153 -8.59 17.72 2.22
N LEU A 154 -7.40 17.52 2.79
CA LEU A 154 -7.04 17.97 4.14
C LEU A 154 -6.12 19.20 4.11
N TRP A 155 -6.62 20.31 3.58
CA TRP A 155 -5.85 21.56 3.45
C TRP A 155 -5.87 22.39 4.73
N SER A 156 -5.20 21.97 5.79
CA SER A 156 -4.97 22.79 6.98
C SER A 156 -3.53 22.67 7.44
N ARG A 157 -3.03 23.69 8.17
CA ARG A 157 -1.68 23.62 8.76
C ARG A 157 -1.51 22.44 9.70
N GLN A 158 -2.57 22.11 10.44
CA GLN A 158 -2.58 20.97 11.34
C GLN A 158 -2.49 19.65 10.59
N ALA A 159 -3.29 19.46 9.53
CA ALA A 159 -3.24 18.26 8.69
C ALA A 159 -1.87 18.06 8.03
N PHE A 160 -1.21 19.14 7.60
CA PHE A 160 0.16 19.06 7.08
C PHE A 160 1.15 18.64 8.17
N ALA A 161 1.05 19.19 9.38
CA ALA A 161 1.93 18.84 10.48
C ALA A 161 1.78 17.34 10.85
N GLU A 162 0.54 16.87 10.98
CA GLU A 162 0.21 15.47 11.25
C GLU A 162 0.72 14.54 10.12
N TYR A 163 0.55 14.94 8.86
CA TYR A 163 1.10 14.18 7.73
C TYR A 163 2.61 14.04 7.81
N PHE A 164 3.34 15.13 8.05
CA PHE A 164 4.80 15.09 8.10
C PHE A 164 5.31 14.35 9.33
N GLU A 165 4.59 14.36 10.43
CA GLU A 165 4.91 13.54 11.61
C GLU A 165 4.79 12.05 11.27
N GLN A 166 3.69 11.63 10.65
CA GLN A 166 3.48 10.26 10.18
C GLN A 166 4.49 9.86 9.13
N PHE A 167 4.71 10.70 8.11
CA PHE A 167 5.71 10.44 7.08
C PHE A 167 7.10 10.26 7.69
N GLY A 168 7.48 11.12 8.63
CA GLY A 168 8.76 11.03 9.32
C GLY A 168 8.93 9.71 10.08
N MET A 169 7.92 9.28 10.81
CA MET A 169 7.90 8.00 11.51
C MET A 169 8.02 6.82 10.52
N ILE A 170 7.19 6.80 9.47
CA ILE A 170 7.23 5.73 8.45
C ILE A 170 8.61 5.68 7.79
N TYR A 171 9.12 6.84 7.35
CA TYR A 171 10.42 6.93 6.71
C TYR A 171 11.54 6.38 7.63
N GLN A 172 11.58 6.81 8.89
CA GLN A 172 12.59 6.36 9.83
C GLN A 172 12.48 4.85 10.10
N THR A 173 11.27 4.33 10.24
CA THR A 173 11.06 2.91 10.49
C THR A 173 11.48 2.06 9.29
N VAL A 174 11.08 2.42 8.08
CA VAL A 174 11.47 1.69 6.86
C VAL A 174 12.98 1.80 6.63
N LYS A 175 13.56 2.98 6.85
CA LYS A 175 15.00 3.24 6.63
C LYS A 175 15.91 2.40 7.52
N LYS A 176 15.48 1.96 8.71
CA LYS A 176 16.26 1.02 9.55
C LYS A 176 16.61 -0.28 8.80
N TYR A 177 15.78 -0.65 7.81
CA TYR A 177 15.85 -1.92 7.10
C TYR A 177 16.41 -1.81 5.68
N SER A 178 16.64 -0.63 5.18
CA SER A 178 17.20 -0.41 3.84
C SER A 178 18.72 -0.13 3.91
N GLU A 179 19.46 -0.59 2.90
CA GLU A 179 20.92 -0.42 2.85
C GLU A 179 21.39 0.92 2.26
N GLY A 180 20.47 1.82 1.85
CA GLY A 180 20.91 3.09 1.28
C GLY A 180 19.82 4.01 0.77
#